data_b2bae87b49e78d16f61a59a59da02d3d
#
_entry.id   b2bae87b49e78d16f61a59a59da02d3d
#
_cell.length_a   1.000
_cell.length_b   1.000
_cell.length_c   1.000
_cell.angle_alpha   90.00
_cell.angle_beta   90.00
_cell.angle_gamma   90.00
#
_symmetry.space_group_name_H-M   'P 1'
#
loop_
_entity.id
_entity.type
_entity.pdbx_description
1 polymer ?
#
loop_
_entity_poly.entity_id
_entity_poly.type
_entity_poly.pdbx_seq_one_letter_code
_entity_poly.pdbx_strand_id
1 'polypeptide(L)'
;MKEILKVALDVGSSRTRLTVAKIGNQDSAFEILGCGVSNAGTLKAGIVTNIPAITTAIDQAREVAEQESEFKINSMVLSIGGEHILGVNSDGRTPVRNRRVSESDISRAMLRARHPARREALHTLHVLKQQFLVDGRPDIVDPRGMVADELEARAHIISARRSLVTNLCQCVRNAGMEIEGVIYAGLASGYAASSPEERDLGICTVDLGAGTADIMLWWHNQPVHAASLPVGGEQVSSTLATTLRVPRQTAEMLKRSYGALYSKYYHHTRISLPSTGHLPDRYIASNDLVEQIAASYQKIFASIGKELQRAGLRKMLDGGIVFTGGAAQMPGLAEMAGE
;
A
#
# COMPACT_ATOMS: atom_id res chain seq x y z
N MET A 1 27.33 -10.10 17.15
CA MET A 1 26.25 -10.52 16.21
C MET A 1 26.19 -9.46 15.12
N LYS A 2 26.02 -9.83 13.85
CA LYS A 2 26.02 -8.86 12.75
C LYS A 2 24.72 -8.05 12.77
N GLU A 3 24.83 -6.74 12.88
CA GLU A 3 23.73 -5.79 12.63
C GLU A 3 23.33 -5.90 11.15
N ILE A 4 22.05 -5.98 10.89
CA ILE A 4 21.52 -6.07 9.52
C ILE A 4 20.97 -4.72 9.13
N LEU A 5 21.58 -4.09 8.12
CA LEU A 5 21.05 -2.91 7.50
C LEU A 5 20.01 -3.32 6.44
N LYS A 6 18.88 -2.64 6.43
CA LYS A 6 17.84 -2.76 5.41
C LYS A 6 17.48 -1.39 4.86
N VAL A 7 17.31 -1.35 3.56
CA VAL A 7 16.92 -0.15 2.83
C VAL A 7 15.61 -0.43 2.13
N ALA A 8 14.64 0.49 2.27
CA ALA A 8 13.35 0.42 1.61
C ALA A 8 13.14 1.66 0.74
N LEU A 9 12.71 1.45 -0.50
CA LEU A 9 12.35 2.51 -1.43
C LEU A 9 10.85 2.46 -1.73
N ASP A 10 10.16 3.55 -1.45
CA ASP A 10 8.76 3.77 -1.84
C ASP A 10 8.67 4.90 -2.87
N VAL A 11 8.20 4.58 -4.07
CA VAL A 11 7.97 5.54 -5.15
C VAL A 11 6.48 5.80 -5.24
N GLY A 12 6.03 6.85 -4.56
CA GLY A 12 4.63 7.25 -4.54
C GLY A 12 4.27 8.30 -5.59
N SER A 13 2.98 8.63 -5.70
CA SER A 13 2.50 9.67 -6.63
C SER A 13 2.86 11.11 -6.19
N SER A 14 3.07 11.32 -4.89
CA SER A 14 3.42 12.65 -4.33
C SER A 14 4.88 12.77 -3.97
N ARG A 15 5.50 11.69 -3.49
CA ARG A 15 6.88 11.69 -2.98
C ARG A 15 7.53 10.36 -3.28
N THR A 16 8.83 10.39 -3.51
CA THR A 16 9.72 9.23 -3.43
C THR A 16 10.41 9.27 -2.08
N ARG A 17 10.38 8.16 -1.34
CA ARG A 17 10.99 8.03 -0.03
C ARG A 17 11.94 6.85 0.00
N LEU A 18 13.13 7.06 0.52
CA LEU A 18 14.12 6.00 0.74
C LEU A 18 14.50 6.02 2.22
N THR A 19 14.31 4.88 2.89
CA THR A 19 14.52 4.75 4.33
C THR A 19 15.60 3.72 4.60
N VAL A 20 16.57 4.07 5.43
CA VAL A 20 17.62 3.19 5.93
C VAL A 20 17.30 2.82 7.36
N ALA A 21 17.22 1.52 7.64
CA ALA A 21 16.95 1.00 8.98
C ALA A 21 17.95 -0.07 9.37
N LYS A 22 18.30 -0.07 10.65
CA LYS A 22 19.09 -1.08 11.33
C LYS A 22 18.15 -2.02 12.08
N ILE A 23 18.28 -3.31 11.83
CA ILE A 23 17.49 -4.34 12.50
C ILE A 23 18.34 -4.98 13.59
N GLY A 24 17.84 -4.92 14.84
CA GLY A 24 18.46 -5.56 16.00
C GLY A 24 18.19 -7.07 16.04
N ASN A 25 18.97 -7.79 16.84
CA ASN A 25 18.92 -9.26 16.96
C ASN A 25 17.78 -9.79 17.85
N GLN A 26 17.05 -8.93 18.54
CA GLN A 26 15.88 -9.32 19.33
C GLN A 26 14.63 -8.86 18.57
N ASP A 27 13.72 -9.81 18.38
CA ASP A 27 12.47 -9.64 17.62
C ASP A 27 11.84 -8.26 17.78
N SER A 28 11.66 -7.59 16.66
CA SER A 28 10.90 -6.35 16.44
C SER A 28 11.54 -4.99 16.73
N ALA A 29 12.74 -4.87 17.26
CA ALA A 29 13.36 -3.55 17.39
C ALA A 29 14.14 -3.17 16.12
N PHE A 30 13.67 -2.15 15.40
CA PHE A 30 14.43 -1.52 14.31
C PHE A 30 14.67 -0.05 14.64
N GLU A 31 15.80 0.48 14.19
CA GLU A 31 16.18 1.87 14.32
C GLU A 31 16.26 2.50 12.93
N ILE A 32 15.56 3.63 12.72
CA ILE A 32 15.67 4.37 11.46
C ILE A 32 16.93 5.26 11.56
N LEU A 33 17.88 5.02 10.66
CA LEU A 33 19.14 5.75 10.60
C LEU A 33 19.08 6.96 9.67
N GLY A 34 18.23 6.94 8.65
CA GLY A 34 18.04 8.04 7.73
C GLY A 34 16.84 7.85 6.83
N CYS A 35 16.27 8.97 6.37
CA CYS A 35 15.09 8.97 5.50
C CYS A 35 15.17 10.09 4.46
N GLY A 36 15.58 9.76 3.25
CA GLY A 36 15.56 10.70 2.13
C GLY A 36 14.20 10.81 1.48
N VAL A 37 13.78 12.03 1.20
CA VAL A 37 12.50 12.33 0.54
C VAL A 37 12.73 13.27 -0.64
N SER A 38 12.15 12.94 -1.79
CA SER A 38 12.10 13.82 -2.95
C SER A 38 10.67 13.92 -3.52
N ASN A 39 10.44 14.91 -4.37
CA ASN A 39 9.14 15.10 -5.03
C ASN A 39 9.08 14.24 -6.30
N ALA A 40 8.15 13.29 -6.33
CA ALA A 40 7.92 12.41 -7.48
C ALA A 40 6.70 12.87 -8.27
N GLY A 41 6.84 13.93 -9.05
CA GLY A 41 5.71 14.52 -9.78
C GLY A 41 5.18 13.72 -10.99
N THR A 42 5.66 12.50 -11.25
CA THR A 42 5.44 11.81 -12.53
C THR A 42 4.86 10.40 -12.43
N LEU A 43 4.68 9.85 -11.21
CA LEU A 43 3.95 8.59 -11.01
C LEU A 43 2.45 8.88 -10.90
N LYS A 44 1.63 8.22 -11.72
CA LYS A 44 0.16 8.34 -11.67
C LYS A 44 -0.47 7.00 -11.35
N ALA A 45 -1.17 6.90 -10.22
CA ALA A 45 -1.85 5.68 -9.77
C ALA A 45 -0.95 4.42 -9.86
N GLY A 46 0.32 4.54 -9.48
CA GLY A 46 1.31 3.47 -9.55
C GLY A 46 1.94 3.24 -10.94
N ILE A 47 1.63 4.08 -11.94
CA ILE A 47 2.14 3.96 -13.31
C ILE A 47 3.27 4.97 -13.56
N VAL A 48 4.42 4.47 -14.00
CA VAL A 48 5.56 5.29 -14.45
C VAL A 48 5.18 6.04 -15.71
N THR A 49 5.15 7.37 -15.65
CA THR A 49 4.85 8.24 -16.82
C THR A 49 6.10 8.86 -17.43
N ASN A 50 7.20 8.96 -16.68
CA ASN A 50 8.46 9.54 -17.13
C ASN A 50 9.64 8.89 -16.38
N ILE A 51 10.35 7.96 -17.06
CA ILE A 51 11.47 7.22 -16.46
C ILE A 51 12.59 8.16 -15.99
N PRO A 52 13.14 9.11 -16.80
CA PRO A 52 14.19 10.02 -16.34
C PRO A 52 13.81 10.81 -15.10
N ALA A 53 12.59 11.36 -15.03
CA ALA A 53 12.16 12.16 -13.88
C ALA A 53 12.05 11.33 -12.59
N ILE A 54 11.55 10.09 -12.67
CA ILE A 54 11.51 9.19 -11.52
C ILE A 54 12.92 8.76 -11.11
N THR A 55 13.81 8.47 -12.06
CA THR A 55 15.22 8.16 -11.77
C THR A 55 15.87 9.30 -10.98
N THR A 56 15.69 10.55 -11.42
CA THR A 56 16.21 11.73 -10.71
C THR A 56 15.61 11.86 -9.30
N ALA A 57 14.31 11.61 -9.14
CA ALA A 57 13.67 11.65 -7.83
C ALA A 57 14.21 10.57 -6.87
N ILE A 58 14.50 9.39 -7.40
CA ILE A 58 15.13 8.30 -6.64
C ILE A 58 16.55 8.69 -6.21
N ASP A 59 17.36 9.25 -7.12
CA ASP A 59 18.72 9.70 -6.80
C ASP A 59 18.73 10.78 -5.72
N GLN A 60 17.85 11.78 -5.82
CA GLN A 60 17.72 12.81 -4.81
C GLN A 60 17.34 12.24 -3.43
N ALA A 61 16.39 11.30 -3.39
CA ALA A 61 16.02 10.65 -2.14
C ALA A 61 17.18 9.83 -1.57
N ARG A 62 17.96 9.15 -2.43
CA ARG A 62 19.15 8.39 -2.02
C ARG A 62 20.20 9.30 -1.41
N GLU A 63 20.56 10.41 -2.07
CA GLU A 63 21.56 11.34 -1.58
C GLU A 63 21.23 11.87 -0.17
N VAL A 64 19.98 12.24 0.08
CA VAL A 64 19.54 12.71 1.41
C VAL A 64 19.62 11.57 2.42
N ALA A 65 19.16 10.35 2.09
CA ALA A 65 19.20 9.22 2.98
C ALA A 65 20.64 8.77 3.31
N GLU A 66 21.55 8.82 2.34
CA GLU A 66 23.00 8.55 2.55
C GLU A 66 23.64 9.59 3.48
N GLN A 67 23.27 10.87 3.34
CA GLN A 67 23.76 11.94 4.21
C GLN A 67 23.26 11.77 5.66
N GLU A 68 21.98 11.46 5.86
CA GLU A 68 21.41 11.29 7.20
C GLU A 68 21.89 10.02 7.90
N SER A 69 22.02 8.92 7.15
CA SER A 69 22.39 7.61 7.71
C SER A 69 23.89 7.39 7.80
N GLU A 70 24.73 8.18 7.11
CA GLU A 70 26.17 7.98 6.92
C GLU A 70 26.53 6.64 6.22
N PHE A 71 25.55 5.98 5.56
CA PHE A 71 25.74 4.72 4.83
C PHE A 71 25.57 4.91 3.34
N LYS A 72 26.44 4.27 2.55
CA LYS A 72 26.29 4.21 1.10
C LYS A 72 25.29 3.13 0.71
N ILE A 73 24.30 3.52 -0.10
CA ILE A 73 23.17 2.68 -0.49
C ILE A 73 23.42 2.10 -1.88
N ASN A 74 23.60 0.77 -1.95
CA ASN A 74 23.81 0.05 -3.19
C ASN A 74 22.63 -0.84 -3.57
N SER A 75 21.82 -1.27 -2.61
CA SER A 75 20.66 -2.14 -2.82
C SER A 75 19.52 -1.81 -1.90
N MET A 76 18.27 -2.17 -2.29
CA MET A 76 17.09 -1.93 -1.48
C MET A 76 15.95 -2.89 -1.81
N VAL A 77 14.93 -2.91 -0.95
CA VAL A 77 13.62 -3.50 -1.21
C VAL A 77 12.70 -2.41 -1.80
N LEU A 78 12.10 -2.71 -2.96
CA LEU A 78 11.21 -1.79 -3.68
C LEU A 78 9.75 -2.03 -3.30
N SER A 79 9.06 -0.98 -2.83
CA SER A 79 7.62 -0.97 -2.63
C SER A 79 6.90 -0.71 -3.97
N ILE A 80 5.84 -1.48 -4.27
CA ILE A 80 5.00 -1.30 -5.45
C ILE A 80 3.53 -1.28 -5.04
N GLY A 81 2.82 -0.21 -5.45
CA GLY A 81 1.37 -0.07 -5.38
C GLY A 81 0.80 0.37 -6.72
N GLY A 82 -0.52 0.42 -6.85
CA GLY A 82 -1.21 0.91 -8.04
C GLY A 82 -2.30 -0.01 -8.56
N GLU A 83 -3.20 0.51 -9.40
CA GLU A 83 -4.39 -0.17 -9.92
C GLU A 83 -4.12 -1.50 -10.66
N HIS A 84 -2.86 -1.79 -10.96
CA HIS A 84 -2.42 -3.01 -11.63
C HIS A 84 -2.14 -4.18 -10.67
N ILE A 85 -2.32 -3.97 -9.38
CA ILE A 85 -2.22 -5.02 -8.36
C ILE A 85 -3.46 -5.89 -8.40
N LEU A 86 -3.25 -7.21 -8.35
CA LEU A 86 -4.28 -8.23 -8.36
C LEU A 86 -4.05 -9.21 -7.23
N GLY A 87 -5.02 -9.31 -6.32
CA GLY A 87 -5.09 -10.33 -5.29
C GLY A 87 -6.03 -11.47 -5.69
N VAL A 88 -5.58 -12.71 -5.59
CA VAL A 88 -6.38 -13.91 -5.91
C VAL A 88 -6.14 -14.99 -4.87
N ASN A 89 -7.20 -15.58 -4.35
CA ASN A 89 -7.12 -16.79 -3.54
C ASN A 89 -7.05 -18.01 -4.45
N SER A 90 -6.19 -18.95 -4.12
CA SER A 90 -5.96 -20.15 -4.89
C SER A 90 -5.62 -21.32 -3.98
N ASP A 91 -5.99 -22.52 -4.43
CA ASP A 91 -5.69 -23.77 -3.77
C ASP A 91 -4.78 -24.66 -4.63
N GLY A 92 -4.02 -25.51 -3.96
CA GLY A 92 -3.18 -26.50 -4.60
C GLY A 92 -3.24 -27.82 -3.85
N ARG A 93 -3.69 -28.89 -4.50
CA ARG A 93 -3.82 -30.22 -3.93
C ARG A 93 -2.71 -31.13 -4.39
N THR A 94 -2.22 -31.98 -3.50
CA THR A 94 -1.20 -32.98 -3.83
C THR A 94 -1.41 -34.28 -3.04
N PRO A 95 -1.27 -35.45 -3.68
CA PRO A 95 -1.25 -36.70 -2.93
C PRO A 95 -0.01 -36.77 -2.04
N VAL A 96 -0.18 -37.32 -0.85
CA VAL A 96 0.90 -37.57 0.12
C VAL A 96 1.55 -38.93 -0.18
N ARG A 97 2.83 -38.91 -0.57
CA ARG A 97 3.49 -40.11 -1.13
C ARG A 97 3.73 -41.24 -0.12
N ASN A 98 4.09 -40.92 1.11
CA ASN A 98 4.48 -41.89 2.12
C ASN A 98 3.49 -41.95 3.28
N ARG A 99 2.23 -41.67 3.05
CA ARG A 99 1.16 -41.57 4.07
C ARG A 99 1.48 -40.64 5.24
N ARG A 100 2.61 -39.90 5.19
CA ARG A 100 2.96 -38.86 6.16
C ARG A 100 3.39 -37.61 5.40
N VAL A 101 2.77 -36.51 5.73
CA VAL A 101 3.06 -35.21 5.12
C VAL A 101 4.51 -34.80 5.37
N SER A 102 5.25 -34.57 4.30
CA SER A 102 6.64 -34.11 4.30
C SER A 102 6.74 -32.68 3.81
N GLU A 103 7.88 -32.04 4.03
CA GLU A 103 8.19 -30.70 3.51
C GLU A 103 8.07 -30.64 1.97
N SER A 104 8.40 -31.74 1.28
CA SER A 104 8.25 -31.83 -0.18
C SER A 104 6.77 -31.86 -0.61
N ASP A 105 5.87 -32.40 0.20
CA ASP A 105 4.43 -32.39 -0.06
C ASP A 105 3.87 -30.99 0.10
N ILE A 106 4.28 -30.26 1.16
CA ILE A 106 3.94 -28.85 1.38
C ILE A 106 4.41 -28.00 0.21
N SER A 107 5.66 -28.14 -0.19
CA SER A 107 6.24 -27.41 -1.32
C SER A 107 5.48 -27.68 -2.63
N ARG A 108 5.07 -28.92 -2.89
CA ARG A 108 4.28 -29.28 -4.07
C ARG A 108 2.88 -28.68 -4.02
N ALA A 109 2.20 -28.73 -2.88
CA ALA A 109 0.88 -28.14 -2.70
C ALA A 109 0.93 -26.61 -2.94
N MET A 110 1.90 -25.92 -2.33
CA MET A 110 2.10 -24.48 -2.54
C MET A 110 2.46 -24.11 -3.98
N LEU A 111 3.28 -24.95 -4.66
CA LEU A 111 3.62 -24.74 -6.06
C LEU A 111 2.39 -24.88 -6.97
N ARG A 112 1.49 -25.82 -6.68
CA ARG A 112 0.23 -26.00 -7.39
C ARG A 112 -0.75 -24.85 -7.15
N ALA A 113 -0.84 -24.37 -5.91
CA ALA A 113 -1.61 -23.16 -5.59
C ALA A 113 -1.13 -21.94 -6.41
N ARG A 114 0.18 -21.81 -6.62
CA ARG A 114 0.77 -20.73 -7.43
C ARG A 114 0.46 -20.84 -8.94
N HIS A 115 0.19 -22.03 -9.46
CA HIS A 115 0.12 -22.29 -10.90
C HIS A 115 -1.00 -21.50 -11.63
N PRO A 116 -2.24 -21.36 -11.10
CA PRO A 116 -3.31 -20.62 -11.76
C PRO A 116 -3.03 -19.13 -11.97
N ALA A 117 -2.16 -18.55 -11.14
CA ALA A 117 -1.76 -17.14 -11.22
C ALA A 117 -0.64 -16.87 -12.25
N ARG A 118 -0.09 -17.92 -12.87
CA ARG A 118 0.93 -17.81 -13.92
C ARG A 118 0.31 -17.35 -15.24
N ARG A 119 0.21 -16.05 -15.41
CA ARG A 119 -0.12 -15.41 -16.70
C ARG A 119 1.12 -14.65 -17.17
N GLU A 120 1.48 -14.75 -18.45
CA GLU A 120 2.66 -14.08 -19.01
C GLU A 120 2.69 -12.57 -18.72
N ALA A 121 1.53 -11.93 -18.77
CA ALA A 121 1.38 -10.51 -18.49
C ALA A 121 1.53 -10.13 -17.01
N LEU A 122 1.55 -11.11 -16.09
CA LEU A 122 1.63 -10.87 -14.65
C LEU A 122 3.01 -11.25 -14.09
N HIS A 123 3.42 -10.49 -13.09
CA HIS A 123 4.55 -10.78 -12.21
C HIS A 123 3.99 -11.10 -10.81
N THR A 124 4.25 -12.29 -10.30
CA THR A 124 3.85 -12.66 -8.94
C THR A 124 4.77 -11.97 -7.95
N LEU A 125 4.22 -11.10 -7.11
CA LEU A 125 4.93 -10.42 -6.04
C LEU A 125 5.02 -11.30 -4.80
N HIS A 126 3.87 -11.86 -4.36
CA HIS A 126 3.77 -12.65 -3.15
C HIS A 126 2.91 -13.91 -3.35
N VAL A 127 3.28 -14.98 -2.65
CA VAL A 127 2.48 -16.19 -2.45
C VAL A 127 2.37 -16.38 -0.94
N LEU A 128 1.27 -15.91 -0.37
CA LEU A 128 1.07 -15.86 1.07
C LEU A 128 0.24 -17.07 1.50
N LYS A 129 0.82 -17.94 2.32
CA LYS A 129 0.12 -19.10 2.86
C LYS A 129 -1.06 -18.63 3.70
N GLN A 130 -2.23 -19.23 3.51
CA GLN A 130 -3.39 -19.08 4.37
C GLN A 130 -3.52 -20.27 5.31
N GLN A 131 -3.94 -21.44 4.81
CA GLN A 131 -4.13 -22.62 5.62
C GLN A 131 -3.80 -23.91 4.85
N PHE A 132 -3.63 -24.99 5.59
CA PHE A 132 -3.58 -26.33 5.04
C PHE A 132 -4.87 -27.09 5.37
N LEU A 133 -5.25 -28.00 4.46
CA LEU A 133 -6.27 -28.99 4.69
C LEU A 133 -5.62 -30.36 4.53
N VAL A 134 -5.87 -31.24 5.50
CA VAL A 134 -5.38 -32.63 5.50
C VAL A 134 -6.61 -33.52 5.34
N ASP A 135 -6.70 -34.26 4.22
CA ASP A 135 -7.87 -35.07 3.84
C ASP A 135 -9.19 -34.28 3.95
N GLY A 136 -9.16 -32.99 3.49
CA GLY A 136 -10.30 -32.08 3.50
C GLY A 136 -10.60 -31.42 4.86
N ARG A 137 -9.87 -31.74 5.92
CA ARG A 137 -10.02 -31.10 7.24
C ARG A 137 -9.26 -29.77 7.28
N PRO A 138 -9.95 -28.65 7.51
CA PRO A 138 -9.35 -27.33 7.58
C PRO A 138 -8.61 -27.07 8.91
N ASP A 139 -8.09 -25.86 9.06
CA ASP A 139 -7.48 -25.29 10.28
C ASP A 139 -6.23 -26.03 10.77
N ILE A 140 -5.50 -26.63 9.84
CA ILE A 140 -4.20 -27.25 10.14
C ILE A 140 -3.10 -26.20 10.07
N VAL A 141 -2.48 -25.91 11.21
CA VAL A 141 -1.41 -24.92 11.33
C VAL A 141 -0.11 -25.46 10.72
N ASP A 142 0.25 -26.69 11.08
CA ASP A 142 1.42 -27.40 10.56
C ASP A 142 1.05 -28.85 10.24
N PRO A 143 1.01 -29.22 8.95
CA PRO A 143 0.63 -30.57 8.54
C PRO A 143 1.78 -31.59 8.61
N ARG A 144 3.03 -31.17 8.91
CA ARG A 144 4.21 -32.03 8.90
C ARG A 144 4.08 -33.23 9.82
N GLY A 145 4.36 -34.42 9.29
CA GLY A 145 4.29 -35.68 10.02
C GLY A 145 2.88 -36.24 10.20
N MET A 146 1.82 -35.51 9.86
CA MET A 146 0.45 -36.02 9.90
C MET A 146 0.26 -37.14 8.89
N VAL A 147 -0.53 -38.15 9.25
CA VAL A 147 -0.94 -39.23 8.34
C VAL A 147 -2.07 -38.68 7.45
N ALA A 148 -1.91 -38.79 6.13
CA ALA A 148 -2.86 -38.29 5.15
C ALA A 148 -2.70 -38.97 3.80
N ASP A 149 -3.77 -38.98 3.02
CA ASP A 149 -3.76 -39.35 1.61
C ASP A 149 -3.61 -38.12 0.70
N GLU A 150 -4.21 -36.97 1.08
CA GLU A 150 -4.15 -35.71 0.32
C GLU A 150 -3.79 -34.51 1.23
N LEU A 151 -2.95 -33.62 0.71
CA LEU A 151 -2.69 -32.30 1.27
C LEU A 151 -3.16 -31.21 0.31
N GLU A 152 -4.02 -30.29 0.80
CA GLU A 152 -4.39 -29.06 0.13
C GLU A 152 -3.71 -27.86 0.83
N ALA A 153 -3.10 -26.96 0.06
CA ALA A 153 -2.60 -25.69 0.53
C ALA A 153 -3.44 -24.55 -0.07
N ARG A 154 -3.95 -23.66 0.76
CA ARG A 154 -4.61 -22.42 0.35
C ARG A 154 -3.65 -21.26 0.48
N ALA A 155 -3.62 -20.40 -0.53
CA ALA A 155 -2.73 -19.25 -0.59
C ALA A 155 -3.42 -18.02 -1.16
N HIS A 156 -3.09 -16.84 -0.63
CA HIS A 156 -3.38 -15.57 -1.28
C HIS A 156 -2.21 -15.16 -2.16
N ILE A 157 -2.47 -14.93 -3.44
CA ILE A 157 -1.43 -14.59 -4.42
C ILE A 157 -1.62 -13.15 -4.82
N ILE A 158 -0.58 -12.34 -4.62
CA ILE A 158 -0.55 -10.96 -5.05
C ILE A 158 0.35 -10.86 -6.28
N SER A 159 -0.20 -10.35 -7.36
CA SER A 159 0.48 -10.17 -8.64
C SER A 159 0.32 -8.74 -9.14
N ALA A 160 1.24 -8.31 -9.99
CA ALA A 160 1.19 -7.01 -10.66
C ALA A 160 1.41 -7.18 -12.15
N ARG A 161 0.98 -6.19 -12.96
CA ARG A 161 1.25 -6.19 -14.39
C ARG A 161 2.76 -6.09 -14.64
N ARG A 162 3.33 -7.10 -15.32
CA ARG A 162 4.79 -7.27 -15.50
C ARG A 162 5.46 -6.04 -16.10
N SER A 163 4.88 -5.43 -17.14
CA SER A 163 5.45 -4.26 -17.79
C SER A 163 5.61 -3.07 -16.84
N LEU A 164 4.66 -2.85 -15.92
CA LEU A 164 4.70 -1.74 -14.96
C LEU A 164 5.74 -1.98 -13.87
N VAL A 165 5.85 -3.22 -13.38
CA VAL A 165 6.93 -3.62 -12.46
C VAL A 165 8.29 -3.41 -13.13
N THR A 166 8.44 -3.86 -14.39
CA THR A 166 9.70 -3.72 -15.14
C THR A 166 10.12 -2.26 -15.32
N ASN A 167 9.18 -1.37 -15.66
CA ASN A 167 9.46 0.06 -15.84
C ASN A 167 9.93 0.70 -14.53
N LEU A 168 9.30 0.39 -13.40
CA LEU A 168 9.73 0.94 -12.11
C LEU A 168 11.09 0.38 -11.67
N CYS A 169 11.32 -0.94 -11.87
CA CYS A 169 12.62 -1.55 -11.62
C CYS A 169 13.73 -0.93 -12.52
N GLN A 170 13.38 -0.52 -13.75
CA GLN A 170 14.34 0.16 -14.64
C GLN A 170 14.73 1.54 -14.09
N CYS A 171 13.79 2.31 -13.51
CA CYS A 171 14.10 3.58 -12.85
C CYS A 171 15.13 3.41 -11.73
N VAL A 172 14.96 2.36 -10.90
CA VAL A 172 15.89 2.04 -9.80
C VAL A 172 17.27 1.66 -10.32
N ARG A 173 17.33 0.81 -11.35
CA ARG A 173 18.62 0.43 -11.97
C ARG A 173 19.33 1.60 -12.65
N ASN A 174 18.58 2.50 -13.30
CA ASN A 174 19.13 3.71 -13.89
C ASN A 174 19.70 4.67 -12.81
N ALA A 175 19.17 4.63 -11.58
CA ALA A 175 19.74 5.30 -10.42
C ALA A 175 20.94 4.55 -9.80
N GLY A 176 21.44 3.51 -10.46
CA GLY A 176 22.64 2.78 -10.05
C GLY A 176 22.47 1.88 -8.83
N MET A 177 21.24 1.46 -8.50
CA MET A 177 20.97 0.63 -7.35
C MET A 177 20.43 -0.75 -7.73
N GLU A 178 20.71 -1.77 -6.90
CA GLU A 178 20.21 -3.13 -7.05
C GLU A 178 18.91 -3.33 -6.26
N ILE A 179 18.04 -4.21 -6.76
CA ILE A 179 16.76 -4.54 -6.12
C ILE A 179 16.89 -5.91 -5.46
N GLU A 180 16.90 -5.95 -4.12
CA GLU A 180 16.93 -7.18 -3.34
C GLU A 180 15.59 -7.93 -3.39
N GLY A 181 14.50 -7.19 -3.49
CA GLY A 181 13.16 -7.74 -3.54
C GLY A 181 12.12 -6.67 -3.85
N VAL A 182 10.93 -7.14 -4.16
CA VAL A 182 9.78 -6.27 -4.42
C VAL A 182 8.66 -6.65 -3.46
N ILE A 183 8.06 -5.65 -2.81
CA ILE A 183 6.94 -5.84 -1.89
C ILE A 183 5.73 -5.04 -2.36
N TYR A 184 4.53 -5.60 -2.19
CA TYR A 184 3.29 -4.84 -2.37
C TYR A 184 3.13 -3.80 -1.24
N ALA A 185 2.91 -2.53 -1.60
CA ALA A 185 2.79 -1.43 -0.65
C ALA A 185 1.71 -1.68 0.43
N GLY A 186 0.52 -2.11 0.03
CA GLY A 186 -0.56 -2.43 0.97
C GLY A 186 -0.22 -3.56 1.94
N LEU A 187 0.62 -4.53 1.54
CA LEU A 187 1.10 -5.58 2.45
C LEU A 187 2.06 -5.00 3.49
N ALA A 188 3.00 -4.15 3.06
CA ALA A 188 3.95 -3.50 3.97
C ALA A 188 3.23 -2.57 4.96
N SER A 189 2.34 -1.71 4.46
CA SER A 189 1.53 -0.80 5.28
C SER A 189 0.62 -1.58 6.23
N GLY A 190 0.05 -2.69 5.79
CA GLY A 190 -0.79 -3.56 6.61
C GLY A 190 -0.03 -4.12 7.82
N TYR A 191 1.18 -4.63 7.61
CA TYR A 191 2.01 -5.10 8.72
C TYR A 191 2.45 -3.97 9.66
N ALA A 192 2.74 -2.78 9.12
CA ALA A 192 3.19 -1.65 9.92
C ALA A 192 2.08 -0.98 10.73
N ALA A 193 0.85 -1.00 10.22
CA ALA A 193 -0.30 -0.29 10.80
C ALA A 193 -1.21 -1.17 11.67
N SER A 194 -0.89 -2.46 11.83
CA SER A 194 -1.74 -3.38 12.59
C SER A 194 -0.95 -4.37 13.44
N SER A 195 -1.51 -4.71 14.61
CA SER A 195 -0.97 -5.75 15.47
C SER A 195 -1.37 -7.16 15.01
N PRO A 196 -0.69 -8.22 15.46
CA PRO A 196 -1.11 -9.60 15.21
C PRO A 196 -2.52 -9.91 15.72
N GLU A 197 -2.91 -9.33 16.87
CA GLU A 197 -4.22 -9.53 17.51
C GLU A 197 -5.32 -8.90 16.65
N GLU A 198 -5.11 -7.70 16.12
CA GLU A 198 -6.05 -7.04 15.22
C GLU A 198 -6.22 -7.84 13.92
N ARG A 199 -5.12 -8.34 13.35
CA ARG A 199 -5.18 -9.18 12.14
C ARG A 199 -5.87 -10.53 12.39
N ASP A 200 -5.81 -11.06 13.62
CA ASP A 200 -6.51 -12.28 14.00
C ASP A 200 -8.02 -12.05 14.10
N LEU A 201 -8.45 -10.94 14.69
CA LEU A 201 -9.86 -10.53 14.76
C LEU A 201 -10.49 -10.28 13.39
N GLY A 202 -9.68 -9.94 12.40
CA GLY A 202 -10.14 -9.58 11.07
C GLY A 202 -10.25 -8.07 10.90
N ILE A 203 -9.30 -7.51 10.14
CA ILE A 203 -9.25 -6.07 9.83
C ILE A 203 -9.03 -5.83 8.35
N CYS A 204 -9.41 -4.64 7.93
CA CYS A 204 -8.97 -4.05 6.66
C CYS A 204 -7.98 -2.92 6.93
N THR A 205 -6.78 -3.01 6.36
CA THR A 205 -5.86 -1.87 6.33
C THR A 205 -5.97 -1.18 4.99
N VAL A 206 -6.08 0.17 5.01
CA VAL A 206 -6.17 1.02 3.83
C VAL A 206 -5.06 2.05 3.89
N ASP A 207 -4.06 1.90 3.04
CA ASP A 207 -3.03 2.93 2.83
C ASP A 207 -3.56 3.95 1.82
N LEU A 208 -4.06 5.07 2.33
CA LEU A 208 -4.63 6.14 1.54
C LEU A 208 -3.55 7.14 1.16
N GLY A 209 -2.94 6.90 0.00
CA GLY A 209 -1.89 7.71 -0.57
C GLY A 209 -2.41 8.95 -1.33
N ALA A 210 -1.51 9.54 -2.12
CA ALA A 210 -1.90 10.65 -3.00
C ALA A 210 -2.68 10.17 -4.24
N GLY A 211 -2.21 9.12 -4.90
CA GLY A 211 -2.80 8.63 -6.14
C GLY A 211 -3.50 7.28 -6.04
N THR A 212 -3.29 6.54 -4.96
CA THR A 212 -3.84 5.19 -4.74
C THR A 212 -4.34 5.01 -3.33
N ALA A 213 -5.30 4.07 -3.18
CA ALA A 213 -5.66 3.46 -1.91
C ALA A 213 -5.32 1.97 -2.00
N ASP A 214 -4.31 1.54 -1.26
CA ASP A 214 -3.83 0.17 -1.22
C ASP A 214 -4.50 -0.57 -0.06
N ILE A 215 -5.22 -1.65 -0.36
CA ILE A 215 -6.11 -2.35 0.55
C ILE A 215 -5.56 -3.74 0.84
N MET A 216 -5.49 -4.09 2.12
CA MET A 216 -5.22 -5.44 2.59
C MET A 216 -6.28 -5.87 3.61
N LEU A 217 -6.91 -7.03 3.41
CA LEU A 217 -7.78 -7.65 4.41
C LEU A 217 -7.08 -8.82 5.05
N TRP A 218 -7.22 -8.89 6.37
CA TRP A 218 -6.66 -9.91 7.22
C TRP A 218 -7.77 -10.62 7.98
N TRP A 219 -7.63 -11.92 8.17
CA TRP A 219 -8.51 -12.73 9.01
C TRP A 219 -7.73 -13.94 9.54
N HIS A 220 -7.85 -14.22 10.85
CA HIS A 220 -7.03 -15.22 11.52
C HIS A 220 -5.52 -15.07 11.21
N ASN A 221 -5.06 -13.83 11.30
CA ASN A 221 -3.67 -13.43 11.00
C ASN A 221 -3.21 -13.77 9.56
N GLN A 222 -4.14 -14.06 8.64
CA GLN A 222 -3.85 -14.45 7.26
C GLN A 222 -4.37 -13.40 6.29
N PRO A 223 -3.61 -13.09 5.23
CA PRO A 223 -4.07 -12.21 4.17
C PRO A 223 -5.14 -12.92 3.34
N VAL A 224 -6.34 -12.33 3.25
CA VAL A 224 -7.47 -12.92 2.52
C VAL A 224 -7.85 -12.13 1.28
N HIS A 225 -7.47 -10.86 1.19
CA HIS A 225 -7.71 -10.03 0.00
C HIS A 225 -6.69 -8.91 -0.10
N ALA A 226 -6.28 -8.59 -1.34
CA ALA A 226 -5.43 -7.46 -1.68
C ALA A 226 -5.97 -6.76 -2.92
N ALA A 227 -6.06 -5.43 -2.89
CA ALA A 227 -6.46 -4.60 -4.01
C ALA A 227 -5.80 -3.22 -3.92
N SER A 228 -5.69 -2.55 -5.05
CA SER A 228 -5.26 -1.15 -5.12
C SER A 228 -6.23 -0.37 -6.00
N LEU A 229 -6.77 0.71 -5.47
CA LEU A 229 -7.73 1.56 -6.16
C LEU A 229 -7.05 2.86 -6.61
N PRO A 230 -7.36 3.38 -7.82
CA PRO A 230 -6.79 4.63 -8.33
C PRO A 230 -7.51 5.85 -7.73
N VAL A 231 -7.62 5.89 -6.40
CA VAL A 231 -8.24 6.99 -5.64
C VAL A 231 -7.30 7.45 -4.52
N GLY A 232 -7.29 8.74 -4.21
CA GLY A 232 -6.44 9.28 -3.16
C GLY A 232 -6.51 10.79 -3.03
N GLY A 233 -5.62 11.35 -2.22
CA GLY A 233 -5.61 12.78 -1.90
C GLY A 233 -5.40 13.72 -3.09
N GLU A 234 -4.81 13.24 -4.17
CA GLU A 234 -4.59 14.00 -5.42
C GLU A 234 -5.90 14.28 -6.16
N GLN A 235 -6.87 13.36 -6.10
CA GLN A 235 -8.20 13.55 -6.66
C GLN A 235 -8.93 14.70 -5.95
N VAL A 236 -8.77 14.82 -4.63
CA VAL A 236 -9.32 15.92 -3.83
C VAL A 236 -8.73 17.26 -4.32
N SER A 237 -7.40 17.34 -4.45
CA SER A 237 -6.73 18.56 -4.92
C SER A 237 -7.10 18.92 -6.35
N SER A 238 -7.29 17.95 -7.22
CA SER A 238 -7.75 18.18 -8.61
C SER A 238 -9.18 18.71 -8.66
N THR A 239 -10.06 18.17 -7.82
CA THR A 239 -11.44 18.69 -7.68
C THR A 239 -11.45 20.13 -7.19
N LEU A 240 -10.69 20.43 -6.12
CA LEU A 240 -10.55 21.80 -5.60
C LEU A 240 -9.98 22.77 -6.64
N ALA A 241 -8.92 22.36 -7.38
CA ALA A 241 -8.32 23.19 -8.41
C ALA A 241 -9.33 23.60 -9.47
N THR A 242 -10.17 22.67 -9.91
CA THR A 242 -11.21 22.91 -10.92
C THR A 242 -12.33 23.79 -10.37
N THR A 243 -12.85 23.46 -9.18
CA THR A 243 -14.01 24.17 -8.58
C THR A 243 -13.63 25.60 -8.17
N LEU A 244 -12.47 25.77 -7.55
CA LEU A 244 -11.98 27.08 -7.09
C LEU A 244 -11.31 27.88 -8.20
N ARG A 245 -11.03 27.25 -9.37
CA ARG A 245 -10.28 27.85 -10.49
C ARG A 245 -8.93 28.40 -10.02
N VAL A 246 -8.16 27.55 -9.34
CA VAL A 246 -6.80 27.85 -8.86
C VAL A 246 -5.80 26.82 -9.38
N PRO A 247 -4.50 27.14 -9.44
CA PRO A 247 -3.47 26.18 -9.77
C PRO A 247 -3.50 24.97 -8.82
N ARG A 248 -3.14 23.78 -9.34
CA ARG A 248 -3.15 22.53 -8.56
C ARG A 248 -2.30 22.60 -7.30
N GLN A 249 -1.15 23.27 -7.35
CA GLN A 249 -0.31 23.50 -6.18
C GLN A 249 -1.03 24.31 -5.10
N THR A 250 -1.76 25.33 -5.51
CA THR A 250 -2.59 26.14 -4.59
C THR A 250 -3.70 25.30 -3.97
N ALA A 251 -4.38 24.48 -4.77
CA ALA A 251 -5.42 23.58 -4.26
C ALA A 251 -4.84 22.56 -3.26
N GLU A 252 -3.66 22.01 -3.52
CA GLU A 252 -2.96 21.11 -2.60
C GLU A 252 -2.58 21.81 -1.29
N MET A 253 -2.06 23.04 -1.38
CA MET A 253 -1.76 23.86 -0.21
C MET A 253 -3.04 24.14 0.61
N LEU A 254 -4.13 24.56 -0.04
CA LEU A 254 -5.42 24.82 0.63
C LEU A 254 -5.94 23.57 1.34
N LYS A 255 -5.91 22.41 0.66
CA LYS A 255 -6.28 21.12 1.25
C LYS A 255 -5.46 20.78 2.49
N ARG A 256 -4.15 20.98 2.44
CA ARG A 256 -3.24 20.62 3.55
C ARG A 256 -3.32 21.58 4.71
N SER A 257 -3.46 22.89 4.44
CA SER A 257 -3.43 23.92 5.47
C SER A 257 -4.79 24.16 6.12
N TYR A 258 -5.88 23.93 5.37
CA TYR A 258 -7.23 24.32 5.75
C TYR A 258 -8.25 23.19 5.58
N GLY A 259 -7.80 21.97 5.25
CA GLY A 259 -8.70 20.84 5.00
C GLY A 259 -9.20 20.19 6.29
N ALA A 260 -10.48 19.88 6.29
CA ALA A 260 -11.15 19.02 7.27
C ALA A 260 -12.37 18.36 6.62
N LEU A 261 -12.92 17.34 7.25
CA LEU A 261 -14.15 16.68 6.76
C LEU A 261 -15.42 17.22 7.45
N TYR A 262 -15.26 17.93 8.57
CA TYR A 262 -16.34 18.58 9.29
C TYR A 262 -15.91 19.97 9.73
N SER A 263 -16.83 20.94 9.67
CA SER A 263 -16.56 22.33 10.04
C SER A 263 -16.12 22.52 11.50
N LYS A 264 -16.49 21.59 12.39
CA LYS A 264 -16.06 21.62 13.81
C LYS A 264 -14.55 21.48 14.01
N TYR A 265 -13.81 20.96 13.01
CA TYR A 265 -12.35 20.84 13.06
C TYR A 265 -11.62 22.08 12.55
N TYR A 266 -12.35 23.11 12.12
CA TYR A 266 -11.76 24.29 11.53
C TYR A 266 -12.48 25.58 11.95
N HIS A 267 -11.73 26.57 12.44
CA HIS A 267 -12.29 27.79 13.07
C HIS A 267 -12.15 29.09 12.24
N HIS A 268 -11.59 29.02 11.03
CA HIS A 268 -11.46 30.21 10.20
C HIS A 268 -12.75 30.46 9.39
N THR A 269 -13.17 31.71 9.34
CA THR A 269 -14.40 32.08 8.62
C THR A 269 -14.16 32.39 7.16
N ARG A 270 -12.93 32.75 6.78
CA ARG A 270 -12.60 33.22 5.43
C ARG A 270 -11.17 32.91 5.06
N ILE A 271 -10.97 32.27 3.90
CA ILE A 271 -9.66 31.85 3.39
C ILE A 271 -9.37 32.62 2.11
N SER A 272 -8.19 33.30 2.05
CA SER A 272 -7.75 33.99 0.84
C SER A 272 -7.32 32.98 -0.22
N LEU A 273 -7.79 33.19 -1.43
CA LEU A 273 -7.37 32.48 -2.62
C LEU A 273 -6.33 33.33 -3.34
N PRO A 274 -5.12 32.79 -3.64
CA PRO A 274 -4.12 33.54 -4.39
C PRO A 274 -4.68 34.07 -5.70
N SER A 275 -4.52 35.35 -5.93
CA SER A 275 -4.88 35.98 -7.20
C SER A 275 -3.88 35.57 -8.27
N THR A 276 -4.36 35.22 -9.45
CA THR A 276 -3.52 35.02 -10.65
C THR A 276 -3.60 36.27 -11.54
N GLY A 277 -2.48 37.02 -11.59
CA GLY A 277 -2.38 38.24 -12.39
C GLY A 277 -3.10 39.45 -11.77
N HIS A 278 -3.83 40.25 -12.59
CA HIS A 278 -4.52 41.48 -12.16
C HIS A 278 -5.95 41.26 -11.63
N LEU A 279 -6.30 40.01 -11.27
CA LEU A 279 -7.59 39.70 -10.72
C LEU A 279 -7.68 40.15 -9.24
N PRO A 280 -8.86 40.66 -8.78
CA PRO A 280 -9.02 41.04 -7.39
C PRO A 280 -8.88 39.86 -6.45
N ASP A 281 -8.51 40.12 -5.20
CA ASP A 281 -8.43 39.13 -4.14
C ASP A 281 -9.76 38.36 -4.04
N ARG A 282 -9.65 37.05 -4.10
CA ARG A 282 -10.77 36.12 -3.99
C ARG A 282 -10.70 35.43 -2.63
N TYR A 283 -11.84 35.09 -2.11
CA TYR A 283 -11.97 34.41 -0.83
C TYR A 283 -12.97 33.27 -0.93
N ILE A 284 -12.79 32.25 -0.17
CA ILE A 284 -13.73 31.15 0.07
C ILE A 284 -14.11 31.12 1.54
N ALA A 285 -15.36 30.84 1.86
CA ALA A 285 -15.73 30.51 3.23
C ALA A 285 -15.13 29.13 3.60
N SER A 286 -14.68 29.00 4.85
CA SER A 286 -14.07 27.72 5.32
C SER A 286 -15.06 26.57 5.22
N ASN A 287 -16.35 26.79 5.49
CA ASN A 287 -17.37 25.76 5.36
C ASN A 287 -17.51 25.24 3.93
N ASP A 288 -17.47 26.12 2.93
CA ASP A 288 -17.56 25.71 1.51
C ASP A 288 -16.34 24.86 1.10
N LEU A 289 -15.15 25.19 1.63
CA LEU A 289 -13.96 24.40 1.38
C LEU A 289 -14.06 23.02 2.03
N VAL A 290 -14.51 22.96 3.29
CA VAL A 290 -14.74 21.71 4.02
C VAL A 290 -15.77 20.84 3.29
N GLU A 291 -16.89 21.37 2.87
CA GLU A 291 -17.93 20.63 2.13
C GLU A 291 -17.40 20.02 0.83
N GLN A 292 -16.58 20.76 0.07
CA GLN A 292 -15.99 20.26 -1.17
C GLN A 292 -14.99 19.13 -0.91
N ILE A 293 -14.18 19.26 0.16
CA ILE A 293 -13.23 18.21 0.57
C ILE A 293 -14.00 16.98 1.05
N ALA A 294 -14.99 17.16 1.92
CA ALA A 294 -15.83 16.09 2.45
C ALA A 294 -16.53 15.31 1.32
N ALA A 295 -17.14 16.00 0.36
CA ALA A 295 -17.77 15.36 -0.81
C ALA A 295 -16.76 14.53 -1.64
N SER A 296 -15.50 14.95 -1.71
CA SER A 296 -14.46 14.20 -2.39
C SER A 296 -14.05 12.94 -1.61
N TYR A 297 -13.94 13.03 -0.28
CA TYR A 297 -13.64 11.85 0.58
C TYR A 297 -14.79 10.85 0.60
N GLN A 298 -16.05 11.30 0.58
CA GLN A 298 -17.21 10.41 0.45
C GLN A 298 -17.13 9.54 -0.82
N LYS A 299 -16.65 10.10 -1.95
CA LYS A 299 -16.42 9.32 -3.18
C LYS A 299 -15.31 8.31 -3.02
N ILE A 300 -14.23 8.66 -2.30
CA ILE A 300 -13.13 7.73 -1.98
C ILE A 300 -13.66 6.58 -1.12
N PHE A 301 -14.38 6.87 -0.05
CA PHE A 301 -14.98 5.85 0.82
C PHE A 301 -16.00 4.98 0.09
N ALA A 302 -16.83 5.56 -0.77
CA ALA A 302 -17.74 4.79 -1.62
C ALA A 302 -16.99 3.81 -2.54
N SER A 303 -15.82 4.17 -3.05
CA SER A 303 -14.99 3.29 -3.87
C SER A 303 -14.38 2.16 -3.04
N ILE A 304 -13.88 2.46 -1.84
CA ILE A 304 -13.37 1.47 -0.88
C ILE A 304 -14.50 0.52 -0.46
N GLY A 305 -15.67 1.04 -0.10
CA GLY A 305 -16.84 0.25 0.29
C GLY A 305 -17.32 -0.71 -0.80
N LYS A 306 -17.30 -0.26 -2.08
CA LYS A 306 -17.61 -1.14 -3.23
C LYS A 306 -16.61 -2.27 -3.36
N GLU A 307 -15.32 -2.02 -3.15
CA GLU A 307 -14.29 -3.05 -3.20
C GLU A 307 -14.45 -4.06 -2.07
N LEU A 308 -14.71 -3.60 -0.85
CA LEU A 308 -14.99 -4.48 0.29
C LEU A 308 -16.25 -5.35 0.07
N GLN A 309 -17.30 -4.76 -0.52
CA GLN A 309 -18.51 -5.49 -0.89
C GLN A 309 -18.23 -6.53 -1.99
N ARG A 310 -17.44 -6.16 -3.01
CA ARG A 310 -17.03 -7.07 -4.09
C ARG A 310 -16.22 -8.25 -3.57
N ALA A 311 -15.36 -8.00 -2.60
CA ALA A 311 -14.58 -9.04 -1.93
C ALA A 311 -15.45 -10.01 -1.11
N GLY A 312 -16.68 -9.62 -0.73
CA GLY A 312 -17.60 -10.43 0.06
C GLY A 312 -17.17 -10.65 1.52
N LEU A 313 -16.16 -9.91 1.98
CA LEU A 313 -15.47 -10.16 3.25
C LEU A 313 -15.90 -9.20 4.38
N ARG A 314 -16.91 -8.35 4.15
CA ARG A 314 -17.36 -7.35 5.14
C ARG A 314 -17.72 -7.95 6.50
N LYS A 315 -18.21 -9.19 6.52
CA LYS A 315 -18.56 -9.92 7.75
C LYS A 315 -17.34 -10.43 8.55
N MET A 316 -16.15 -10.33 7.99
CA MET A 316 -14.88 -10.76 8.59
C MET A 316 -14.09 -9.60 9.20
N LEU A 317 -14.67 -8.40 9.29
CA LEU A 317 -13.99 -7.18 9.73
C LEU A 317 -14.45 -6.79 11.16
N ASP A 318 -14.37 -7.72 12.10
CA ASP A 318 -14.74 -7.46 13.49
C ASP A 318 -13.78 -6.44 14.15
N GLY A 319 -12.52 -6.39 13.70
CA GLY A 319 -11.54 -5.38 14.09
C GLY A 319 -11.66 -4.05 13.32
N GLY A 320 -12.58 -3.94 12.35
CA GLY A 320 -12.84 -2.72 11.61
C GLY A 320 -11.85 -2.39 10.50
N ILE A 321 -11.68 -1.07 10.23
CA ILE A 321 -10.82 -0.56 9.18
C ILE A 321 -9.76 0.36 9.78
N VAL A 322 -8.49 0.09 9.47
CA VAL A 322 -7.34 0.92 9.87
C VAL A 322 -6.88 1.72 8.66
N PHE A 323 -6.94 3.04 8.76
CA PHE A 323 -6.43 3.94 7.73
C PHE A 323 -5.01 4.39 8.05
N THR A 324 -4.15 4.36 7.05
CA THR A 324 -2.79 4.89 7.06
C THR A 324 -2.51 5.69 5.79
N GLY A 325 -1.32 6.24 5.65
CA GLY A 325 -0.95 7.06 4.50
C GLY A 325 -1.22 8.55 4.67
N GLY A 326 -0.70 9.33 3.72
CA GLY A 326 -0.72 10.80 3.84
C GLY A 326 -2.11 11.42 3.76
N ALA A 327 -3.03 10.85 2.99
CA ALA A 327 -4.39 11.36 2.88
C ALA A 327 -5.29 10.91 4.03
N ALA A 328 -4.89 9.90 4.80
CA ALA A 328 -5.57 9.48 6.01
C ALA A 328 -5.42 10.47 7.18
N GLN A 329 -4.48 11.42 7.09
CA GLN A 329 -4.27 12.45 8.10
C GLN A 329 -5.32 13.58 8.07
N MET A 330 -6.31 13.50 7.18
CA MET A 330 -7.37 14.51 7.07
C MET A 330 -8.22 14.54 8.35
N PRO A 331 -8.32 15.71 9.04
CA PRO A 331 -9.11 15.84 10.26
C PRO A 331 -10.57 15.40 10.05
N GLY A 332 -11.07 14.53 10.91
CA GLY A 332 -12.42 13.97 10.82
C GLY A 332 -12.54 12.69 9.97
N LEU A 333 -11.42 12.14 9.47
CA LEU A 333 -11.46 10.97 8.59
C LEU A 333 -12.07 9.74 9.27
N ALA A 334 -11.62 9.41 10.49
CA ALA A 334 -12.13 8.25 11.23
C ALA A 334 -13.63 8.36 11.52
N GLU A 335 -14.13 9.56 11.82
CA GLU A 335 -15.55 9.81 12.05
C GLU A 335 -16.37 9.57 10.77
N MET A 336 -15.96 10.17 9.65
CA MET A 336 -16.66 10.00 8.36
C MET A 336 -16.60 8.55 7.84
N ALA A 337 -15.52 7.84 8.11
CA ALA A 337 -15.40 6.44 7.71
C ALA A 337 -16.26 5.50 8.55
N GLY A 338 -16.68 5.91 9.76
CA GLY A 338 -17.58 5.17 10.63
C GLY A 338 -19.08 5.34 10.31
N GLU A 339 -19.45 6.35 9.49
CA GLU A 339 -20.79 6.56 8.97
C GLU A 339 -21.10 5.66 7.77
#